data_e8a44f258069bc4f579911e2915cb8f3
#
_entry.id   e8a44f258069bc4f579911e2915cb8f3
#
_cell.length_a   1.000
_cell.length_b   1.000
_cell.length_c   1.000
_cell.angle_alpha   90.00
_cell.angle_beta   90.00
_cell.angle_gamma   90.00
#
_symmetry.space_group_name_H-M   'P 1'
#
loop_
_entity.id
_entity.type
_entity.pdbx_description
1 polymer ?
#
loop_
_entity_poly.entity_id
_entity_poly.type
_entity_poly.pdbx_seq_one_letter_code
_entity_poly.pdbx_strand_id
1 'polypeptide(L)'
;MKPYTRRQLQIMRFVHAYMSEHGMPPTYEEIGEELGVHRVTIFQHMNALERRGALRRSPTLARSIEILDPDFMPSVGLQVLGEIAAGSPIEALEEPELVSADDVLPTDGDHYALRVAGDSMIEDGIHDGDLVIVRRASSARNGQVVVAVLGGNEATLKRFYKEPDGRYRLQPANSRLAPIVVDDVEIRGVVVTVIRRV
;
A
#
# COMPACT_ATOMS: atom_id res chain seq x y z
N MET A 1 -5.74 7.39 19.31
CA MET A 1 -6.73 6.33 19.11
C MET A 1 -8.04 6.72 19.78
N LYS A 2 -9.14 6.88 19.03
CA LYS A 2 -10.45 7.21 19.60
C LYS A 2 -11.07 5.93 20.17
N PRO A 3 -11.39 5.82 21.47
CA PRO A 3 -11.92 4.58 22.03
C PRO A 3 -13.36 4.36 21.56
N TYR A 4 -13.55 3.45 20.61
CA TYR A 4 -14.88 3.02 20.18
C TYR A 4 -15.45 2.00 21.17
N THR A 5 -16.78 2.00 21.35
CA THR A 5 -17.44 0.91 22.06
C THR A 5 -17.41 -0.37 21.22
N ARG A 6 -17.56 -1.54 21.86
CA ARG A 6 -17.60 -2.82 21.15
C ARG A 6 -18.63 -2.83 20.02
N ARG A 7 -19.79 -2.23 20.25
CA ARG A 7 -20.87 -2.16 19.25
C ARG A 7 -20.53 -1.22 18.10
N GLN A 8 -19.88 -0.10 18.37
CA GLN A 8 -19.41 0.82 17.33
C GLN A 8 -18.36 0.15 16.43
N LEU A 9 -17.44 -0.63 17.01
CA LEU A 9 -16.47 -1.41 16.23
C LEU A 9 -17.15 -2.45 15.35
N GLN A 10 -18.18 -3.16 15.84
CA GLN A 10 -18.95 -4.11 15.05
C GLN A 10 -19.64 -3.43 13.86
N ILE A 11 -20.27 -2.28 14.09
CA ILE A 11 -20.92 -1.50 13.03
C ILE A 11 -19.89 -1.05 11.98
N MET A 12 -18.78 -0.47 12.39
CA MET A 12 -17.75 -0.01 11.46
C MET A 12 -17.15 -1.15 10.62
N ARG A 13 -16.88 -2.30 11.23
CA ARG A 13 -16.41 -3.50 10.53
C ARG A 13 -17.41 -4.02 9.51
N PHE A 14 -18.67 -4.09 9.89
CA PHE A 14 -19.72 -4.54 8.96
C PHE A 14 -19.88 -3.56 7.79
N VAL A 15 -19.95 -2.25 8.07
CA VAL A 15 -20.04 -1.22 7.01
C VAL A 15 -18.86 -1.33 6.05
N HIS A 16 -17.65 -1.48 6.57
CA HIS A 16 -16.43 -1.67 5.77
C HIS A 16 -16.52 -2.92 4.89
N ALA A 17 -16.84 -4.09 5.48
CA ALA A 17 -16.94 -5.35 4.75
C ALA A 17 -18.02 -5.28 3.65
N TYR A 18 -19.20 -4.74 3.99
CA TYR A 18 -20.30 -4.57 3.05
C TYR A 18 -19.93 -3.67 1.87
N MET A 19 -19.25 -2.54 2.14
CA MET A 19 -18.78 -1.64 1.08
C MET A 19 -17.72 -2.28 0.19
N SER A 20 -16.83 -3.10 0.76
CA SER A 20 -15.81 -3.84 0.00
C SER A 20 -16.44 -4.90 -0.91
N GLU A 21 -17.50 -5.58 -0.47
CA GLU A 21 -18.16 -6.65 -1.21
C GLU A 21 -19.15 -6.11 -2.26
N HIS A 22 -19.94 -5.08 -1.90
CA HIS A 22 -21.08 -4.61 -2.71
C HIS A 22 -20.80 -3.30 -3.47
N GLY A 23 -19.66 -2.64 -3.21
CA GLY A 23 -19.29 -1.37 -3.83
C GLY A 23 -20.14 -0.17 -3.39
N MET A 24 -21.06 -0.36 -2.41
CA MET A 24 -21.94 0.68 -1.88
C MET A 24 -22.19 0.50 -0.38
N PRO A 25 -22.51 1.58 0.37
CA PRO A 25 -22.78 1.48 1.80
C PRO A 25 -24.09 0.73 2.09
N PRO A 26 -24.17 0.01 3.24
CA PRO A 26 -25.41 -0.62 3.70
C PRO A 26 -26.41 0.42 4.20
N THR A 27 -27.70 0.01 4.25
CA THR A 27 -28.77 0.72 4.95
C THR A 27 -28.74 0.41 6.45
N TYR A 28 -29.47 1.18 7.24
CA TYR A 28 -29.56 0.91 8.69
C TYR A 28 -30.36 -0.36 9.01
N GLU A 29 -31.25 -0.77 8.11
CA GLU A 29 -31.97 -2.04 8.17
C GLU A 29 -30.98 -3.19 8.01
N GLU A 30 -30.16 -3.19 6.96
CA GLU A 30 -29.15 -4.22 6.68
C GLU A 30 -28.13 -4.32 7.83
N ILE A 31 -27.66 -3.17 8.38
CA ILE A 31 -26.80 -3.18 9.57
C ILE A 31 -27.51 -3.77 10.78
N GLY A 32 -28.80 -3.43 10.95
CA GLY A 32 -29.62 -3.90 12.07
C GLY A 32 -29.88 -5.41 12.02
N GLU A 33 -30.21 -5.92 10.85
CA GLU A 33 -30.42 -7.34 10.59
C GLU A 33 -29.18 -8.16 10.88
N GLU A 34 -28.05 -7.77 10.31
CA GLU A 34 -26.77 -8.46 10.52
C GLU A 34 -26.34 -8.49 11.99
N LEU A 35 -26.47 -7.37 12.69
CA LEU A 35 -26.00 -7.26 14.08
C LEU A 35 -27.06 -7.62 15.12
N GLY A 36 -28.26 -8.03 14.70
CA GLY A 36 -29.37 -8.36 15.59
C GLY A 36 -29.83 -7.16 16.43
N VAL A 37 -29.83 -5.95 15.86
CA VAL A 37 -30.11 -4.69 16.58
C VAL A 37 -31.16 -3.87 15.84
N HIS A 38 -32.10 -3.32 16.59
CA HIS A 38 -33.15 -2.49 16.01
C HIS A 38 -32.58 -1.23 15.32
N ARG A 39 -33.14 -0.86 14.15
CA ARG A 39 -32.75 0.31 13.34
C ARG A 39 -32.54 1.60 14.15
N VAL A 40 -33.37 1.87 15.17
CA VAL A 40 -33.24 3.06 16.02
C VAL A 40 -31.94 3.06 16.81
N THR A 41 -31.52 1.89 17.30
CA THR A 41 -30.26 1.74 18.01
C THR A 41 -29.05 1.93 17.07
N ILE A 42 -29.15 1.40 15.83
CA ILE A 42 -28.13 1.68 14.80
C ILE A 42 -28.03 3.17 14.54
N PHE A 43 -29.17 3.85 14.33
CA PHE A 43 -29.18 5.31 14.15
C PHE A 43 -28.47 6.08 15.27
N GLN A 44 -28.69 5.68 16.55
CA GLN A 44 -28.00 6.31 17.70
C GLN A 44 -26.48 6.09 17.65
N HIS A 45 -26.03 4.88 17.31
CA HIS A 45 -24.59 4.59 17.15
C HIS A 45 -23.98 5.35 15.98
N MET A 46 -24.68 5.45 14.85
CA MET A 46 -24.23 6.22 13.69
C MET A 46 -24.09 7.70 14.00
N ASN A 47 -25.04 8.30 14.75
CA ASN A 47 -24.92 9.66 15.24
C ASN A 47 -23.68 9.87 16.15
N ALA A 48 -23.38 8.88 16.99
CA ALA A 48 -22.22 8.96 17.88
C ALA A 48 -20.88 8.82 17.09
N LEU A 49 -20.83 7.96 16.08
CA LEU A 49 -19.68 7.79 15.20
C LEU A 49 -19.43 9.04 14.35
N GLU A 50 -20.49 9.67 13.81
CA GLU A 50 -20.42 10.91 13.05
C GLU A 50 -19.90 12.07 13.90
N ARG A 51 -20.43 12.26 15.13
CA ARG A 51 -19.92 13.27 16.07
C ARG A 51 -18.44 13.08 16.44
N ARG A 52 -17.92 11.85 16.36
CA ARG A 52 -16.50 11.54 16.58
C ARG A 52 -15.66 11.73 15.32
N GLY A 53 -16.28 12.03 14.18
CA GLY A 53 -15.62 12.15 12.89
C GLY A 53 -15.10 10.81 12.35
N ALA A 54 -15.69 9.69 12.75
CA ALA A 54 -15.35 8.37 12.22
C ALA A 54 -16.01 8.11 10.86
N LEU A 55 -17.16 8.71 10.63
CA LEU A 55 -17.90 8.63 9.37
C LEU A 55 -18.64 9.94 9.09
N ARG A 56 -19.07 10.10 7.86
CA ARG A 56 -20.00 11.16 7.40
C ARG A 56 -21.16 10.49 6.67
N ARG A 57 -22.30 11.16 6.66
CA ARG A 57 -23.51 10.70 5.96
C ARG A 57 -24.40 11.87 5.58
N SER A 58 -25.22 11.69 4.57
CA SER A 58 -26.26 12.65 4.20
C SER A 58 -27.60 12.23 4.84
N PRO A 59 -28.30 13.12 5.55
CA PRO A 59 -29.59 12.80 6.16
C PRO A 59 -30.70 12.58 5.11
N THR A 60 -30.50 13.02 3.88
CA THR A 60 -31.48 12.98 2.80
C THR A 60 -31.25 11.90 1.76
N LEU A 61 -30.10 11.24 1.79
CA LEU A 61 -29.75 10.20 0.82
C LEU A 61 -29.61 8.85 1.51
N ALA A 62 -30.28 7.85 0.96
CA ALA A 62 -30.03 6.47 1.33
C ALA A 62 -28.61 6.07 0.88
N ARG A 63 -27.99 5.10 1.58
CA ARG A 63 -26.65 4.58 1.24
C ARG A 63 -25.58 5.67 1.08
N SER A 64 -25.60 6.66 2.01
CA SER A 64 -24.69 7.82 1.98
C SER A 64 -23.60 7.77 3.06
N ILE A 65 -23.36 6.60 3.67
CA ILE A 65 -22.33 6.43 4.68
C ILE A 65 -20.95 6.53 3.99
N GLU A 66 -20.12 7.43 4.48
CA GLU A 66 -18.72 7.58 4.08
C GLU A 66 -17.85 7.38 5.32
N ILE A 67 -16.96 6.40 5.26
CA ILE A 67 -16.00 6.14 6.34
C ILE A 67 -14.87 7.16 6.24
N LEU A 68 -14.56 7.84 7.35
CA LEU A 68 -13.49 8.84 7.45
C LEU A 68 -12.34 8.36 8.34
N ASP A 69 -12.57 7.30 9.14
CA ASP A 69 -11.53 6.73 9.99
C ASP A 69 -10.65 5.82 9.14
N PRO A 70 -9.32 6.11 9.02
CA PRO A 70 -8.41 5.33 8.20
C PRO A 70 -8.38 3.83 8.53
N ASP A 71 -8.60 3.46 9.81
CA ASP A 71 -8.62 2.07 10.25
C ASP A 71 -9.80 1.25 9.67
N PHE A 72 -10.77 1.93 9.07
CA PHE A 72 -12.00 1.35 8.50
C PHE A 72 -12.29 1.84 7.08
N MET A 73 -11.36 2.49 6.41
CA MET A 73 -11.55 2.81 4.99
C MET A 73 -11.56 1.52 4.17
N PRO A 74 -12.53 1.36 3.24
CA PRO A 74 -12.51 0.24 2.32
C PRO A 74 -11.19 0.23 1.55
N SER A 75 -10.49 -0.88 1.57
CA SER A 75 -9.34 -1.05 0.70
C SER A 75 -9.84 -1.14 -0.73
N VAL A 76 -9.30 -0.30 -1.61
CA VAL A 76 -9.52 -0.45 -3.05
C VAL A 76 -8.70 -1.66 -3.50
N GLY A 77 -9.36 -2.78 -3.74
CA GLY A 77 -8.72 -4.01 -4.23
C GLY A 77 -8.76 -4.11 -5.76
N LEU A 78 -7.79 -4.81 -6.32
CA LEU A 78 -7.79 -5.26 -7.71
C LEU A 78 -8.13 -6.74 -7.74
N GLN A 79 -9.06 -7.14 -8.60
CA GLN A 79 -9.32 -8.55 -8.83
C GLN A 79 -8.27 -9.12 -9.77
N VAL A 80 -7.56 -10.15 -9.32
CA VAL A 80 -6.73 -10.99 -10.17
C VAL A 80 -7.65 -12.05 -10.77
N LEU A 81 -7.99 -11.88 -12.04
CA LEU A 81 -8.94 -12.75 -12.73
C LEU A 81 -8.29 -14.01 -13.31
N GLY A 82 -6.98 -14.16 -13.14
CA GLY A 82 -6.24 -15.32 -13.64
C GLY A 82 -4.78 -15.00 -13.91
N GLU A 83 -4.09 -15.99 -14.40
CA GLU A 83 -2.72 -15.87 -14.87
C GLU A 83 -2.72 -15.72 -16.40
N ILE A 84 -1.77 -14.96 -16.92
CA ILE A 84 -1.51 -14.83 -18.36
C ILE A 84 -0.06 -15.20 -18.65
N ALA A 85 0.14 -16.16 -19.55
CA ALA A 85 1.48 -16.53 -19.96
C ALA A 85 2.02 -15.56 -21.01
N ALA A 86 3.23 -15.07 -20.81
CA ALA A 86 4.00 -14.39 -21.83
C ALA A 86 4.74 -15.41 -22.68
N GLY A 87 4.00 -16.24 -23.41
CA GLY A 87 4.55 -17.36 -24.20
C GLY A 87 3.47 -18.37 -24.56
N SER A 88 3.55 -19.59 -24.04
CA SER A 88 2.53 -20.60 -24.29
C SER A 88 1.25 -20.31 -23.50
N PRO A 89 0.06 -20.54 -24.07
CA PRO A 89 -1.21 -20.36 -23.35
C PRO A 89 -1.27 -21.22 -22.08
N ILE A 90 -1.85 -20.67 -21.02
CA ILE A 90 -2.17 -21.37 -19.78
C ILE A 90 -3.68 -21.28 -19.54
N GLU A 91 -4.21 -22.22 -18.78
CA GLU A 91 -5.63 -22.19 -18.37
C GLU A 91 -5.88 -21.00 -17.44
N ALA A 92 -7.01 -20.31 -17.63
CA ALA A 92 -7.41 -19.22 -16.74
C ALA A 92 -7.75 -19.77 -15.35
N LEU A 93 -7.49 -19.01 -14.31
CA LEU A 93 -7.92 -19.34 -12.96
C LEU A 93 -9.45 -19.35 -12.89
N GLU A 94 -10.02 -20.38 -12.28
CA GLU A 94 -11.47 -20.50 -12.10
C GLU A 94 -11.98 -19.62 -10.94
N GLU A 95 -11.10 -19.27 -9.99
CA GLU A 95 -11.44 -18.45 -8.82
C GLU A 95 -10.64 -17.14 -8.82
N PRO A 96 -11.32 -15.97 -8.91
CA PRO A 96 -10.65 -14.67 -8.80
C PRO A 96 -10.07 -14.46 -7.39
N GLU A 97 -8.85 -14.00 -7.32
CA GLU A 97 -8.20 -13.54 -6.09
C GLU A 97 -8.37 -12.02 -5.94
N LEU A 98 -8.78 -11.56 -4.76
CA LEU A 98 -8.82 -10.12 -4.45
C LEU A 98 -7.47 -9.70 -3.83
N VAL A 99 -6.70 -8.93 -4.58
CA VAL A 99 -5.46 -8.31 -4.10
C VAL A 99 -5.79 -6.91 -3.57
N SER A 100 -5.52 -6.66 -2.30
CA SER A 100 -5.70 -5.34 -1.71
C SER A 100 -4.77 -4.32 -2.37
N ALA A 101 -5.26 -3.09 -2.55
CA ALA A 101 -4.39 -2.00 -3.00
C ALA A 101 -3.23 -1.77 -2.02
N ASP A 102 -3.42 -2.02 -0.72
CA ASP A 102 -2.40 -1.88 0.31
C ASP A 102 -1.31 -2.96 0.20
N ASP A 103 -1.62 -4.15 -0.36
CA ASP A 103 -0.62 -5.19 -0.63
C ASP A 103 0.29 -4.82 -1.81
N VAL A 104 -0.25 -4.08 -2.78
CA VAL A 104 0.49 -3.63 -3.98
C VAL A 104 1.13 -2.26 -3.76
N LEU A 105 0.46 -1.39 -3.02
CA LEU A 105 0.83 -0.01 -2.75
C LEU A 105 0.71 0.28 -1.25
N PRO A 106 1.67 -0.16 -0.42
CA PRO A 106 1.61 0.12 1.00
C PRO A 106 1.60 1.64 1.24
N THR A 107 0.54 2.12 1.88
CA THR A 107 0.27 3.54 2.14
C THR A 107 0.49 3.92 3.61
N ASP A 108 1.04 3.00 4.41
CA ASP A 108 1.43 3.28 5.78
C ASP A 108 2.55 4.34 5.84
N GLY A 109 2.71 5.00 6.98
CA GLY A 109 3.69 6.10 7.15
C GLY A 109 5.16 5.69 6.99
N ASP A 110 5.44 4.38 6.83
CA ASP A 110 6.78 3.84 6.67
C ASP A 110 7.21 3.72 5.20
N HIS A 111 6.33 4.04 4.26
CA HIS A 111 6.62 4.00 2.83
C HIS A 111 6.57 5.39 2.19
N TYR A 112 7.32 5.55 1.10
CA TYR A 112 7.28 6.73 0.24
C TYR A 112 7.60 6.35 -1.20
N ALA A 113 7.24 7.20 -2.14
CA ALA A 113 7.48 6.96 -3.55
C ALA A 113 8.54 7.91 -4.11
N LEU A 114 9.35 7.41 -5.04
CA LEU A 114 10.29 8.20 -5.83
C LEU A 114 10.13 7.90 -7.31
N ARG A 115 10.32 8.93 -8.14
CA ARG A 115 10.44 8.76 -9.58
C ARG A 115 11.90 8.50 -9.94
N VAL A 116 12.13 7.45 -10.71
CA VAL A 116 13.46 7.06 -11.18
C VAL A 116 13.90 8.05 -12.28
N ALA A 117 15.14 8.50 -12.18
CA ALA A 117 15.81 9.26 -13.23
C ALA A 117 17.09 8.52 -13.65
N GLY A 118 17.21 8.25 -14.95
CA GLY A 118 18.36 7.55 -15.54
C GLY A 118 18.21 6.03 -15.62
N ASP A 119 19.27 5.38 -16.08
CA ASP A 119 19.28 3.98 -16.53
C ASP A 119 20.19 3.07 -15.69
N SER A 120 20.62 3.52 -14.52
CA SER A 120 21.60 2.79 -13.69
C SER A 120 21.12 1.43 -13.16
N MET A 121 19.82 1.14 -13.24
CA MET A 121 19.18 -0.08 -12.74
C MET A 121 18.38 -0.82 -13.82
N ILE A 122 18.70 -0.57 -15.09
CA ILE A 122 17.96 -1.09 -16.24
C ILE A 122 17.98 -2.63 -16.33
N GLU A 123 19.08 -3.27 -15.93
CA GLU A 123 19.22 -4.74 -15.93
C GLU A 123 18.43 -5.40 -14.80
N ASP A 124 17.98 -4.63 -13.80
CA ASP A 124 17.01 -5.04 -12.78
C ASP A 124 15.57 -4.74 -13.20
N GLY A 125 15.36 -4.29 -14.44
CA GLY A 125 14.05 -3.94 -14.95
C GLY A 125 13.51 -2.60 -14.40
N ILE A 126 14.34 -1.77 -13.76
CA ILE A 126 13.97 -0.44 -13.28
C ILE A 126 14.49 0.60 -14.29
N HIS A 127 13.56 1.34 -14.90
CA HIS A 127 13.85 2.25 -15.99
C HIS A 127 13.58 3.71 -15.62
N ASP A 128 14.10 4.61 -16.43
CA ASP A 128 13.79 6.04 -16.35
C ASP A 128 12.27 6.28 -16.39
N GLY A 129 11.78 7.15 -15.52
CA GLY A 129 10.36 7.46 -15.38
C GLY A 129 9.53 6.51 -14.51
N ASP A 130 10.05 5.32 -14.13
CA ASP A 130 9.37 4.42 -13.21
C ASP A 130 9.09 5.09 -11.86
N LEU A 131 8.04 4.64 -11.17
CA LEU A 131 7.78 4.98 -9.78
C LEU A 131 8.21 3.80 -8.90
N VAL A 132 9.12 4.02 -7.97
CA VAL A 132 9.53 3.01 -6.98
C VAL A 132 8.90 3.33 -5.63
N ILE A 133 8.34 2.31 -4.99
CA ILE A 133 7.87 2.39 -3.61
C ILE A 133 9.01 1.93 -2.71
N VAL A 134 9.34 2.74 -1.74
CA VAL A 134 10.49 2.59 -0.86
C VAL A 134 10.00 2.50 0.58
N ARG A 135 10.34 1.41 1.25
CA ARG A 135 10.14 1.29 2.70
C ARG A 135 11.30 1.99 3.41
N ARG A 136 10.99 2.90 4.34
CA ARG A 136 12.00 3.59 5.16
C ARG A 136 12.83 2.58 5.93
N ALA A 137 14.15 2.70 5.85
CA ALA A 137 15.10 1.86 6.57
C ALA A 137 16.45 2.58 6.65
N SER A 138 17.15 2.41 7.77
CA SER A 138 18.52 2.90 7.95
C SER A 138 19.59 1.83 7.68
N SER A 139 19.16 0.62 7.28
CA SER A 139 20.05 -0.50 6.95
C SER A 139 19.42 -1.39 5.89
N ALA A 140 20.25 -2.16 5.18
CA ALA A 140 19.81 -3.09 4.15
C ALA A 140 20.65 -4.37 4.17
N ARG A 141 20.12 -5.43 3.55
CA ARG A 141 20.84 -6.69 3.30
C ARG A 141 21.56 -6.62 1.96
N ASN A 142 22.66 -7.37 1.83
CA ASN A 142 23.36 -7.50 0.57
C ASN A 142 22.43 -7.95 -0.56
N GLY A 143 22.53 -7.26 -1.70
CA GLY A 143 21.73 -7.51 -2.89
C GLY A 143 20.40 -6.72 -2.96
N GLN A 144 19.94 -6.10 -1.86
CA GLN A 144 18.72 -5.28 -1.91
C GLN A 144 18.96 -3.99 -2.69
N VAL A 145 17.94 -3.55 -3.42
CA VAL A 145 17.91 -2.24 -4.08
C VAL A 145 17.55 -1.18 -3.04
N VAL A 146 18.41 -0.19 -2.89
CA VAL A 146 18.29 0.84 -1.87
C VAL A 146 18.29 2.24 -2.45
N VAL A 147 17.67 3.16 -1.72
CA VAL A 147 17.92 4.59 -1.85
C VAL A 147 19.04 4.94 -0.87
N ALA A 148 20.18 5.30 -1.41
CA ALA A 148 21.37 5.68 -0.66
C ALA A 148 21.72 7.15 -0.90
N VAL A 149 22.24 7.84 0.13
CA VAL A 149 22.73 9.21 0.02
C VAL A 149 24.25 9.20 0.16
N LEU A 150 24.91 9.85 -0.78
CA LEU A 150 26.36 10.02 -0.86
C LEU A 150 26.71 11.49 -0.68
N GLY A 151 27.81 11.77 0.05
CA GLY A 151 28.37 13.12 0.16
C GLY A 151 27.43 14.20 0.71
N GLY A 152 26.37 13.80 1.42
CA GLY A 152 25.44 14.69 2.12
C GLY A 152 24.20 15.12 1.33
N ASN A 153 24.15 15.03 -0.01
CA ASN A 153 22.99 15.53 -0.78
C ASN A 153 22.67 14.76 -2.07
N GLU A 154 23.46 13.79 -2.47
CA GLU A 154 23.20 13.04 -3.70
C GLU A 154 22.53 11.70 -3.40
N ALA A 155 21.23 11.62 -3.69
CA ALA A 155 20.48 10.38 -3.59
C ALA A 155 20.66 9.52 -4.84
N THR A 156 20.90 8.22 -4.65
CA THR A 156 21.05 7.27 -5.76
C THR A 156 20.32 5.97 -5.48
N LEU A 157 19.92 5.27 -6.55
CA LEU A 157 19.30 3.95 -6.52
C LEU A 157 20.32 2.92 -6.99
N LYS A 158 20.69 1.96 -6.12
CA LYS A 158 21.69 0.92 -6.40
C LYS A 158 21.40 -0.35 -5.62
N ARG A 159 22.01 -1.46 -6.01
CA ARG A 159 22.11 -2.65 -5.16
C ARG A 159 23.17 -2.41 -4.08
N PHE A 160 22.80 -2.65 -2.85
CA PHE A 160 23.65 -2.48 -1.68
C PHE A 160 24.43 -3.76 -1.37
N TYR A 161 25.73 -3.62 -1.08
CA TYR A 161 26.58 -4.68 -0.55
C TYR A 161 27.51 -4.11 0.54
N LYS A 162 27.59 -4.85 1.64
CA LYS A 162 28.63 -4.62 2.66
C LYS A 162 29.77 -5.59 2.38
N GLU A 163 30.94 -5.06 2.10
CA GLU A 163 32.11 -5.83 1.75
C GLU A 163 32.85 -6.37 3.00
N PRO A 164 33.66 -7.45 2.87
CA PRO A 164 34.37 -8.05 4.01
C PRO A 164 35.37 -7.10 4.69
N ASP A 165 35.89 -6.12 3.96
CA ASP A 165 36.83 -5.09 4.46
C ASP A 165 36.14 -3.95 5.21
N GLY A 166 34.79 -4.03 5.35
CA GLY A 166 33.97 -3.07 6.06
C GLY A 166 33.43 -1.93 5.21
N ARG A 167 33.87 -1.81 3.95
CA ARG A 167 33.36 -0.80 3.01
C ARG A 167 32.00 -1.19 2.46
N TYR A 168 31.37 -0.22 1.82
CA TYR A 168 30.06 -0.41 1.18
C TYR A 168 30.20 -0.26 -0.33
N ARG A 169 29.62 -1.20 -1.07
CA ARG A 169 29.55 -1.14 -2.52
C ARG A 169 28.10 -0.92 -2.96
N LEU A 170 27.90 0.13 -3.72
CA LEU A 170 26.65 0.48 -4.39
C LEU A 170 26.79 0.08 -5.85
N GLN A 171 26.20 -1.07 -6.19
CA GLN A 171 26.31 -1.71 -7.49
C GLN A 171 25.18 -1.25 -8.41
N PRO A 172 25.45 -0.61 -9.56
CA PRO A 172 24.44 -0.41 -10.59
C PRO A 172 24.05 -1.75 -11.21
N ALA A 173 22.79 -1.89 -11.61
CA ALA A 173 22.31 -2.94 -12.48
C ALA A 173 22.34 -2.45 -13.95
N ASN A 174 23.51 -2.05 -14.38
CA ASN A 174 23.84 -1.62 -15.73
C ASN A 174 25.32 -1.92 -15.96
N SER A 175 25.60 -2.85 -16.85
CA SER A 175 26.96 -3.31 -17.16
C SER A 175 27.91 -2.23 -17.70
N ARG A 176 27.37 -1.10 -18.15
CA ARG A 176 28.16 0.05 -18.63
C ARG A 176 28.66 0.96 -17.50
N LEU A 177 28.17 0.76 -16.28
CA LEU A 177 28.47 1.62 -15.12
C LEU A 177 29.31 0.89 -14.10
N ALA A 178 30.34 1.56 -13.58
CA ALA A 178 31.17 1.02 -12.52
C ALA A 178 30.46 1.14 -11.15
N PRO A 179 30.71 0.20 -10.23
CA PRO A 179 30.21 0.30 -8.85
C PRO A 179 30.86 1.47 -8.12
N ILE A 180 30.13 2.03 -7.16
CA ILE A 180 30.61 3.06 -6.24
C ILE A 180 30.99 2.35 -4.94
N VAL A 181 32.26 2.50 -4.50
CA VAL A 181 32.75 1.94 -3.24
C VAL A 181 33.09 3.10 -2.30
N VAL A 182 32.51 3.06 -1.08
CA VAL A 182 32.64 4.12 -0.08
C VAL A 182 32.86 3.54 1.31
N ASP A 183 33.48 4.31 2.19
CA ASP A 183 33.69 3.91 3.59
C ASP A 183 32.42 4.11 4.44
N ASP A 184 31.54 5.03 4.03
CA ASP A 184 30.28 5.32 4.71
C ASP A 184 29.17 5.61 3.70
N VAL A 185 27.92 5.21 4.05
CA VAL A 185 26.73 5.41 3.22
C VAL A 185 25.50 5.54 4.10
N GLU A 186 24.69 6.53 3.83
CA GLU A 186 23.41 6.71 4.48
C GLU A 186 22.30 6.01 3.67
N ILE A 187 21.69 4.97 4.23
CA ILE A 187 20.51 4.30 3.63
C ILE A 187 19.26 5.03 4.06
N ARG A 188 18.43 5.44 3.12
CA ARG A 188 17.13 6.09 3.34
C ARG A 188 15.96 5.12 3.22
N GLY A 189 16.15 3.98 2.58
CA GLY A 189 15.15 2.95 2.45
C GLY A 189 15.50 1.86 1.45
N VAL A 190 14.65 0.84 1.43
CA VAL A 190 14.72 -0.33 0.55
C VAL A 190 13.55 -0.30 -0.42
N VAL A 191 13.82 -0.49 -1.70
CA VAL A 191 12.78 -0.61 -2.73
C VAL A 191 12.00 -1.89 -2.52
N VAL A 192 10.67 -1.79 -2.50
CA VAL A 192 9.74 -2.92 -2.31
C VAL A 192 8.87 -3.17 -3.54
N THR A 193 8.58 -2.15 -4.33
CA THR A 193 7.72 -2.26 -5.52
C THR A 193 8.19 -1.29 -6.60
N VAL A 194 8.03 -1.69 -7.85
CA VAL A 194 8.25 -0.85 -9.04
C VAL A 194 6.95 -0.79 -9.83
N ILE A 195 6.54 0.43 -10.19
CA ILE A 195 5.32 0.68 -10.95
C ILE A 195 5.69 1.38 -12.24
N ARG A 196 5.26 0.79 -13.35
CA ARG A 196 5.41 1.37 -14.69
C ARG A 196 4.05 1.50 -15.35
N ARG A 197 3.84 2.64 -16.01
CA ARG A 197 2.78 2.80 -16.99
C ARG A 197 3.34 2.48 -18.36
N VAL A 198 2.71 1.58 -19.06
CA VAL A 198 3.01 1.20 -20.44
C VAL A 198 2.12 1.98 -21.42
#